data_d0d29ab9b345fd2cf62ca1d3af8a8235
#
_entry.id   d0d29ab9b345fd2cf62ca1d3af8a8235
#
_cell.length_a   1.000
_cell.length_b   1.000
_cell.length_c   1.000
_cell.angle_alpha   90.00
_cell.angle_beta   90.00
_cell.angle_gamma   90.00
#
_symmetry.space_group_name_H-M   'P 1'
#
loop_
_entity.id
_entity.type
_entity.pdbx_description
1 polymer ?
#
loop_
_entity_poly.entity_id
_entity_poly.type
_entity_poly.pdbx_seq_one_letter_code
_entity_poly.pdbx_strand_id
1 'polypeptide(L)'
;ALEKEKTEHKYEVIGCLYNNDYKNLDTQVEEGAKIELIDVSTKEGMKIYVRTIVYIMGKAFENLHKREKIMVEYQLGNAMYCKCDNLQITEEFITKLKEEIQKIIEKDEKITKVEMTREEAEKFYEEENTSKGRLQFDLKRNKTIYMYYCGNYYNYCYGTLANRTGIIKIFDIIKYGDGFLIRYPSSKNPTEMPEFHETKKLAWALEEFEKIHSVLDVLTVYKLNKAIE
;
A
#
# COMPACT_ATOMS: atom_id res chain seq x y z
N ALA A 1 -11.75 34.54 2.77
CA ALA A 1 -10.77 34.45 3.85
C ALA A 1 -10.88 33.05 4.42
N LEU A 2 -9.86 32.19 4.17
CA LEU A 2 -9.70 30.93 4.85
C LEU A 2 -9.39 31.26 6.31
N GLU A 3 -10.33 31.04 7.21
CA GLU A 3 -10.00 30.93 8.62
C GLU A 3 -9.08 29.74 8.77
N LYS A 4 -7.80 30.02 8.91
CA LYS A 4 -6.81 29.06 9.33
C LYS A 4 -7.09 28.77 10.80
N GLU A 5 -7.90 27.76 11.10
CA GLU A 5 -7.68 27.02 12.33
C GLU A 5 -6.27 26.45 12.25
N LYS A 6 -5.34 27.10 12.94
CA LYS A 6 -4.02 26.54 13.24
C LYS A 6 -4.21 25.40 14.23
N THR A 7 -4.65 24.26 13.74
CA THR A 7 -4.47 23.01 14.47
C THR A 7 -2.97 22.72 14.41
N GLU A 8 -2.26 22.94 15.51
CA GLU A 8 -0.87 22.52 15.64
C GLU A 8 -0.85 20.99 15.60
N HIS A 9 -0.50 20.44 14.45
CA HIS A 9 -0.27 19.02 14.33
C HIS A 9 1.04 18.65 15.04
N LYS A 10 0.97 17.73 15.98
CA LYS A 10 2.14 17.20 16.69
C LYS A 10 3.07 16.42 15.75
N TYR A 11 2.50 15.85 14.69
CA TYR A 11 3.20 15.01 13.72
C TYR A 11 3.04 15.58 12.32
N GLU A 12 3.89 15.10 11.39
CA GLU A 12 3.85 15.52 10.00
C GLU A 12 2.50 15.15 9.35
N VAL A 13 1.89 16.14 8.69
CA VAL A 13 0.62 15.97 7.98
C VAL A 13 0.84 15.09 6.75
N ILE A 14 0.03 14.06 6.58
CA ILE A 14 0.19 13.06 5.51
C ILE A 14 -0.93 13.10 4.46
N GLY A 15 -2.01 13.77 4.75
CA GLY A 15 -3.16 13.90 3.86
C GLY A 15 -4.20 14.86 4.42
N CYS A 16 -5.34 14.90 3.79
CA CYS A 16 -6.47 15.70 4.25
C CYS A 16 -7.81 15.00 3.98
N LEU A 17 -8.82 15.38 4.76
CA LEU A 17 -10.21 15.12 4.48
C LEU A 17 -10.76 16.34 3.72
N TYR A 18 -11.03 16.17 2.43
CA TYR A 18 -11.55 17.21 1.54
C TYR A 18 -12.99 16.87 1.20
N ASN A 19 -13.93 17.68 1.66
CA ASN A 19 -15.37 17.43 1.45
C ASN A 19 -15.81 15.98 1.78
N ASN A 20 -15.33 15.44 2.89
CA ASN A 20 -15.55 14.07 3.37
C ASN A 20 -14.87 12.96 2.53
N ASP A 21 -13.93 13.30 1.64
CA ASP A 21 -13.13 12.32 0.90
C ASP A 21 -11.64 12.48 1.23
N TYR A 22 -10.95 11.34 1.44
CA TYR A 22 -9.52 11.36 1.78
C TYR A 22 -8.68 11.64 0.55
N LYS A 23 -7.88 12.69 0.64
CA LYS A 23 -7.01 13.17 -0.46
C LYS A 23 -5.56 13.31 0.03
N ASN A 24 -4.64 13.30 -0.91
CA ASN A 24 -3.25 13.68 -0.62
C ASN A 24 -3.09 15.21 -0.60
N LEU A 25 -1.92 15.67 -0.17
CA LEU A 25 -1.63 17.09 0.00
C LEU A 25 -1.46 17.86 -1.33
N ASP A 26 -1.36 17.18 -2.46
CA ASP A 26 -1.26 17.80 -3.79
C ASP A 26 -2.63 18.07 -4.43
N THR A 27 -3.72 17.77 -3.72
CA THR A 27 -5.08 17.99 -4.23
C THR A 27 -5.35 19.46 -4.39
N GLN A 28 -5.84 19.87 -5.56
CA GLN A 28 -6.28 21.24 -5.81
C GLN A 28 -7.53 21.55 -5.00
N VAL A 29 -7.55 22.72 -4.41
CA VAL A 29 -8.59 23.16 -3.49
C VAL A 29 -9.50 24.16 -4.20
N GLU A 30 -10.81 23.95 -4.12
CA GLU A 30 -11.83 24.87 -4.61
C GLU A 30 -12.29 25.81 -3.48
N GLU A 31 -12.77 27.00 -3.87
CA GLU A 31 -13.32 27.96 -2.91
C GLU A 31 -14.56 27.37 -2.21
N GLY A 32 -14.61 27.52 -0.88
CA GLY A 32 -15.71 26.99 -0.07
C GLY A 32 -15.58 25.50 0.32
N ALA A 33 -14.52 24.83 -0.07
CA ALA A 33 -14.28 23.44 0.34
C ALA A 33 -13.97 23.34 1.84
N LYS A 34 -14.50 22.30 2.47
CA LYS A 34 -14.15 21.93 3.85
C LYS A 34 -12.92 21.04 3.84
N ILE A 35 -11.88 21.47 4.56
CA ILE A 35 -10.61 20.74 4.63
C ILE A 35 -10.25 20.53 6.11
N GLU A 36 -9.92 19.27 6.43
CA GLU A 36 -9.34 18.87 7.71
C GLU A 36 -8.01 18.17 7.42
N LEU A 37 -6.92 18.67 8.00
CA LEU A 37 -5.60 18.07 7.83
C LEU A 37 -5.47 16.81 8.69
N ILE A 38 -4.76 15.82 8.18
CA ILE A 38 -4.63 14.50 8.79
C ILE A 38 -3.14 14.17 8.95
N ASP A 39 -2.73 13.87 10.17
CA ASP A 39 -1.40 13.35 10.48
C ASP A 39 -1.41 11.86 10.82
N VAL A 40 -0.23 11.28 11.04
CA VAL A 40 -0.04 9.84 11.29
C VAL A 40 -0.56 9.36 12.65
N SER A 41 -0.96 10.26 13.55
CA SER A 41 -1.57 9.89 14.85
C SER A 41 -3.05 9.50 14.71
N THR A 42 -3.66 9.83 13.60
CA THR A 42 -5.02 9.41 13.28
C THR A 42 -5.04 8.01 12.67
N LYS A 43 -6.16 7.29 12.80
CA LYS A 43 -6.32 5.97 12.16
C LYS A 43 -6.22 6.07 10.64
N GLU A 44 -6.79 7.10 10.05
CA GLU A 44 -6.81 7.30 8.60
C GLU A 44 -5.44 7.74 8.08
N GLY A 45 -4.73 8.62 8.80
CA GLY A 45 -3.35 8.97 8.49
C GLY A 45 -2.42 7.76 8.53
N MET A 46 -2.59 6.88 9.52
CA MET A 46 -1.82 5.62 9.57
C MET A 46 -2.16 4.68 8.41
N LYS A 47 -3.40 4.63 7.92
CA LYS A 47 -3.74 3.88 6.71
C LYS A 47 -3.04 4.44 5.46
N ILE A 48 -2.96 5.77 5.33
CA ILE A 48 -2.18 6.42 4.25
C ILE A 48 -0.71 6.04 4.37
N TYR A 49 -0.14 6.10 5.58
CA TYR A 49 1.24 5.70 5.85
C TYR A 49 1.53 4.27 5.43
N VAL A 50 0.69 3.32 5.87
CA VAL A 50 0.84 1.88 5.55
C VAL A 50 0.76 1.63 4.05
N ARG A 51 -0.21 2.21 3.36
CA ARG A 51 -0.31 2.10 1.90
C ARG A 51 0.91 2.65 1.20
N THR A 52 1.44 3.78 1.70
CA THR A 52 2.62 4.44 1.12
C THR A 52 3.87 3.59 1.29
N ILE A 53 4.13 3.02 2.50
CA ILE A 53 5.30 2.14 2.68
C ILE A 53 5.19 0.85 1.87
N VAL A 54 4.00 0.27 1.74
CA VAL A 54 3.75 -0.90 0.88
C VAL A 54 3.99 -0.56 -0.60
N TYR A 55 3.58 0.62 -1.04
CA TYR A 55 3.85 1.10 -2.40
C TYR A 55 5.35 1.29 -2.66
N ILE A 56 6.07 1.90 -1.71
CA ILE A 56 7.54 2.07 -1.77
C ILE A 56 8.24 0.70 -1.77
N MET A 57 7.78 -0.25 -0.96
CA MET A 57 8.28 -1.62 -0.95
C MET A 57 8.10 -2.28 -2.32
N GLY A 58 6.94 -2.10 -2.96
CA GLY A 58 6.70 -2.60 -4.32
C GLY A 58 7.69 -2.01 -5.34
N LYS A 59 7.99 -0.70 -5.26
CA LYS A 59 9.02 -0.05 -6.08
C LYS A 59 10.41 -0.62 -5.82
N ALA A 60 10.80 -0.75 -4.55
CA ALA A 60 12.09 -1.30 -4.17
C ALA A 60 12.26 -2.75 -4.63
N PHE A 61 11.21 -3.55 -4.50
CA PHE A 61 11.21 -4.92 -4.97
C PHE A 61 11.38 -5.00 -6.50
N GLU A 62 10.66 -4.18 -7.27
CA GLU A 62 10.78 -4.13 -8.73
C GLU A 62 12.17 -3.67 -9.19
N ASN A 63 12.81 -2.73 -8.46
CA ASN A 63 14.19 -2.33 -8.72
C ASN A 63 15.18 -3.49 -8.57
N LEU A 64 14.95 -4.37 -7.59
CA LEU A 64 15.81 -5.53 -7.31
C LEU A 64 15.46 -6.76 -8.17
N HIS A 65 14.17 -6.98 -8.44
CA HIS A 65 13.64 -8.20 -9.05
C HIS A 65 12.54 -7.89 -10.09
N LYS A 66 12.95 -7.38 -11.26
CA LYS A 66 12.02 -6.91 -12.32
C LYS A 66 11.02 -7.94 -12.84
N ARG A 67 11.33 -9.23 -12.74
CA ARG A 67 10.52 -10.31 -13.32
C ARG A 67 9.60 -10.99 -12.31
N GLU A 68 9.85 -10.77 -11.02
CA GLU A 68 9.12 -11.41 -9.95
C GLU A 68 7.97 -10.54 -9.45
N LYS A 69 6.96 -11.17 -8.89
CA LYS A 69 5.81 -10.48 -8.31
C LYS A 69 5.79 -10.70 -6.80
N ILE A 70 5.55 -9.62 -6.09
CA ILE A 70 5.31 -9.66 -4.64
C ILE A 70 3.81 -9.55 -4.38
N MET A 71 3.31 -10.38 -3.49
CA MET A 71 1.94 -10.35 -3.02
C MET A 71 1.90 -9.86 -1.59
N VAL A 72 0.96 -8.97 -1.29
CA VAL A 72 0.64 -8.54 0.07
C VAL A 72 -0.60 -9.31 0.47
N GLU A 73 -0.45 -10.25 1.40
CA GLU A 73 -1.47 -11.23 1.72
C GLU A 73 -2.43 -10.71 2.81
N TYR A 74 -1.91 -10.50 3.99
CA TYR A 74 -2.72 -10.12 5.14
C TYR A 74 -1.97 -9.26 6.16
N GLN A 75 -2.71 -8.70 7.09
CA GLN A 75 -2.17 -7.90 8.18
C GLN A 75 -2.02 -8.73 9.46
N LEU A 76 -0.84 -8.66 10.09
CA LEU A 76 -0.54 -9.23 11.40
C LEU A 76 -0.16 -8.09 12.37
N GLY A 77 -1.10 -7.65 13.20
CA GLY A 77 -0.88 -6.52 14.08
C GLY A 77 -0.45 -5.27 13.31
N ASN A 78 0.72 -4.70 13.66
CA ASN A 78 1.33 -3.58 12.96
C ASN A 78 2.34 -4.03 11.89
N ALA A 79 1.97 -5.04 11.12
CA ALA A 79 2.76 -5.55 10.00
C ALA A 79 1.88 -6.06 8.87
N MET A 80 2.40 -6.00 7.64
CA MET A 80 1.79 -6.66 6.47
C MET A 80 2.65 -7.85 6.08
N TYR A 81 2.06 -9.02 5.95
CA TYR A 81 2.74 -10.20 5.44
C TYR A 81 2.81 -10.15 3.92
N CYS A 82 4.01 -10.37 3.42
CA CYS A 82 4.32 -10.35 1.99
C CYS A 82 4.99 -11.65 1.57
N LYS A 83 4.64 -12.14 0.39
CA LYS A 83 5.11 -13.41 -0.17
C LYS A 83 5.51 -13.24 -1.64
N CYS A 84 6.43 -14.08 -2.07
CA CYS A 84 6.83 -14.18 -3.48
C CYS A 84 6.92 -15.65 -3.85
N ASP A 85 6.23 -16.08 -4.90
CA ASP A 85 6.14 -17.50 -5.26
C ASP A 85 7.42 -18.06 -5.85
N ASN A 86 8.19 -17.24 -6.57
CA ASN A 86 9.34 -17.69 -7.35
C ASN A 86 10.69 -17.23 -6.76
N LEU A 87 10.69 -16.69 -5.56
CA LEU A 87 11.88 -16.17 -4.89
C LEU A 87 11.97 -16.66 -3.47
N GLN A 88 13.07 -17.30 -3.12
CA GLN A 88 13.33 -17.68 -1.74
C GLN A 88 13.73 -16.43 -0.93
N ILE A 89 12.95 -16.13 0.11
CA ILE A 89 13.22 -15.01 1.01
C ILE A 89 14.32 -15.39 2.00
N THR A 90 15.49 -14.79 1.83
CA THR A 90 16.66 -14.96 2.70
C THR A 90 16.91 -13.71 3.53
N GLU A 91 17.74 -13.80 4.59
CA GLU A 91 18.15 -12.61 5.36
C GLU A 91 18.94 -11.60 4.49
N GLU A 92 19.72 -12.09 3.53
CA GLU A 92 20.40 -11.23 2.57
C GLU A 92 19.41 -10.45 1.68
N PHE A 93 18.35 -11.11 1.23
CA PHE A 93 17.27 -10.46 0.50
C PHE A 93 16.60 -9.37 1.34
N ILE A 94 16.27 -9.67 2.60
CA ILE A 94 15.66 -8.70 3.53
C ILE A 94 16.56 -7.47 3.71
N THR A 95 17.86 -7.68 3.90
CA THR A 95 18.83 -6.58 4.03
C THR A 95 18.85 -5.70 2.79
N LYS A 96 18.96 -6.28 1.59
CA LYS A 96 18.93 -5.54 0.33
C LYS A 96 17.63 -4.79 0.10
N LEU A 97 16.50 -5.40 0.46
CA LEU A 97 15.19 -4.75 0.32
C LEU A 97 15.06 -3.56 1.27
N LYS A 98 15.51 -3.67 2.52
CA LYS A 98 15.56 -2.56 3.47
C LYS A 98 16.40 -1.40 2.95
N GLU A 99 17.59 -1.70 2.48
CA GLU A 99 18.51 -0.69 1.92
C GLU A 99 17.90 0.03 0.72
N GLU A 100 17.24 -0.69 -0.17
CA GLU A 100 16.62 -0.09 -1.35
C GLU A 100 15.40 0.77 -0.99
N ILE A 101 14.57 0.32 -0.05
CA ILE A 101 13.47 1.14 0.49
C ILE A 101 14.03 2.41 1.13
N GLN A 102 15.08 2.30 1.94
CA GLN A 102 15.70 3.44 2.59
C GLN A 102 16.22 4.47 1.57
N LYS A 103 16.87 4.03 0.50
CA LYS A 103 17.32 4.91 -0.60
C LYS A 103 16.15 5.64 -1.26
N ILE A 104 15.02 4.97 -1.50
CA ILE A 104 13.84 5.59 -2.09
C ILE A 104 13.25 6.65 -1.14
N ILE A 105 13.20 6.37 0.16
CA ILE A 105 12.73 7.30 1.18
C ILE A 105 13.65 8.54 1.24
N GLU A 106 14.95 8.35 1.24
CA GLU A 106 15.94 9.43 1.32
C GLU A 106 15.94 10.35 0.09
N LYS A 107 15.61 9.82 -1.08
CA LYS A 107 15.43 10.62 -2.29
C LYS A 107 14.22 11.54 -2.24
N ASP A 108 13.27 11.25 -1.36
CA ASP A 108 12.02 12.01 -1.18
C ASP A 108 11.28 12.28 -2.50
N GLU A 109 11.13 11.23 -3.29
CA GLU A 109 10.49 11.31 -4.60
C GLU A 109 8.98 11.60 -4.49
N LYS A 110 8.47 12.41 -5.40
CA LYS A 110 7.04 12.70 -5.51
C LYS A 110 6.25 11.46 -5.92
N ILE A 111 5.10 11.26 -5.26
CA ILE A 111 4.10 10.24 -5.63
C ILE A 111 2.89 10.96 -6.20
N THR A 112 2.61 10.76 -7.47
CA THR A 112 1.53 11.45 -8.20
C THR A 112 0.44 10.47 -8.59
N LYS A 113 -0.81 10.80 -8.29
CA LYS A 113 -1.98 10.08 -8.77
C LYS A 113 -2.38 10.63 -10.15
N VAL A 114 -2.45 9.77 -11.15
CA VAL A 114 -2.91 10.12 -12.49
C VAL A 114 -4.22 9.39 -12.74
N GLU A 115 -5.25 10.14 -13.06
CA GLU A 115 -6.57 9.62 -13.41
C GLU A 115 -6.73 9.61 -14.92
N MET A 116 -7.35 8.56 -15.44
CA MET A 116 -7.55 8.29 -16.87
C MET A 116 -9.00 7.96 -17.13
N THR A 117 -9.51 8.37 -18.28
CA THR A 117 -10.76 7.82 -18.84
C THR A 117 -10.58 6.35 -19.20
N ARG A 118 -11.67 5.66 -19.51
CA ARG A 118 -11.56 4.24 -19.92
C ARG A 118 -10.83 4.08 -21.25
N GLU A 119 -11.03 5.00 -22.19
CA GLU A 119 -10.36 5.00 -23.49
C GLU A 119 -8.84 5.24 -23.35
N GLU A 120 -8.43 6.15 -22.48
CA GLU A 120 -7.01 6.40 -22.16
C GLU A 120 -6.39 5.19 -21.45
N ALA A 121 -7.14 4.56 -20.54
CA ALA A 121 -6.67 3.39 -19.82
C ALA A 121 -6.52 2.17 -20.75
N GLU A 122 -7.40 1.99 -21.72
CA GLU A 122 -7.29 0.93 -22.73
C GLU A 122 -5.97 1.05 -23.49
N LYS A 123 -5.69 2.24 -24.04
CA LYS A 123 -4.40 2.53 -24.71
C LYS A 123 -3.21 2.31 -23.80
N PHE A 124 -3.29 2.79 -22.55
CA PHE A 124 -2.23 2.59 -21.55
C PHE A 124 -1.92 1.11 -21.33
N TYR A 125 -2.95 0.24 -21.16
CA TYR A 125 -2.72 -1.19 -20.96
C TYR A 125 -2.20 -1.90 -22.19
N GLU A 126 -2.55 -1.44 -23.39
CA GLU A 126 -2.02 -1.96 -24.66
C GLU A 126 -0.55 -1.55 -24.86
N GLU A 127 -0.22 -0.28 -24.65
CA GLU A 127 1.13 0.27 -24.84
C GLU A 127 2.13 -0.27 -23.82
N GLU A 128 1.76 -0.27 -22.54
CA GLU A 128 2.63 -0.74 -21.45
C GLU A 128 2.68 -2.26 -21.31
N ASN A 129 1.76 -2.98 -21.94
CA ASN A 129 1.62 -4.44 -21.83
C ASN A 129 1.67 -4.92 -20.35
N THR A 130 0.93 -4.26 -19.48
CA THR A 130 0.96 -4.45 -18.03
C THR A 130 -0.36 -4.99 -17.50
N SER A 131 -0.29 -5.76 -16.42
CA SER A 131 -1.47 -6.18 -15.64
C SER A 131 -1.65 -5.37 -14.34
N LYS A 132 -0.74 -4.42 -14.05
CA LYS A 132 -0.79 -3.61 -12.83
C LYS A 132 -2.10 -2.82 -12.75
N GLY A 133 -2.88 -3.07 -11.70
CA GLY A 133 -4.16 -2.39 -11.48
C GLY A 133 -5.27 -2.73 -12.48
N ARG A 134 -5.09 -3.74 -13.34
CA ARG A 134 -6.05 -4.08 -14.40
C ARG A 134 -7.44 -4.45 -13.86
N LEU A 135 -7.53 -4.95 -12.65
CA LEU A 135 -8.80 -5.25 -12.00
C LEU A 135 -9.75 -4.04 -11.96
N GLN A 136 -9.23 -2.83 -11.74
CA GLN A 136 -10.08 -1.62 -11.77
C GLN A 136 -10.65 -1.34 -13.16
N PHE A 137 -9.90 -1.66 -14.23
CA PHE A 137 -10.35 -1.53 -15.62
C PHE A 137 -11.39 -2.59 -15.97
N ASP A 138 -11.17 -3.84 -15.53
CA ASP A 138 -12.08 -4.95 -15.81
C ASP A 138 -13.43 -4.76 -15.10
N LEU A 139 -13.49 -4.01 -14.00
CA LEU A 139 -14.74 -3.62 -13.35
C LEU A 139 -15.46 -2.51 -14.15
N LYS A 140 -16.40 -2.91 -15.00
CA LYS A 140 -17.17 -2.01 -15.91
C LYS A 140 -17.86 -0.83 -15.23
N ARG A 141 -18.12 -0.93 -13.92
CA ARG A 141 -18.73 0.16 -13.12
C ARG A 141 -17.79 1.35 -12.87
N ASN A 142 -16.47 1.16 -12.98
CA ASN A 142 -15.49 2.21 -12.76
C ASN A 142 -15.46 3.15 -13.97
N LYS A 143 -15.88 4.40 -13.78
CA LYS A 143 -15.84 5.44 -14.80
C LYS A 143 -14.42 5.98 -15.00
N THR A 144 -13.64 6.06 -13.92
CA THR A 144 -12.28 6.57 -13.90
C THR A 144 -11.33 5.46 -13.43
N ILE A 145 -10.23 5.33 -14.13
CA ILE A 145 -9.10 4.45 -13.80
C ILE A 145 -7.97 5.33 -13.32
N TYR A 146 -7.19 4.88 -12.36
CA TYR A 146 -6.04 5.67 -11.92
C TYR A 146 -4.83 4.81 -11.58
N MET A 147 -3.65 5.44 -11.68
CA MET A 147 -2.38 4.89 -11.30
C MET A 147 -1.60 5.89 -10.45
N TYR A 148 -0.79 5.38 -9.53
CA TYR A 148 0.20 6.18 -8.83
C TYR A 148 1.56 6.01 -9.50
N TYR A 149 2.26 7.14 -9.68
CA TYR A 149 3.60 7.21 -10.28
C TYR A 149 4.61 7.72 -9.26
N CYS A 150 5.79 7.12 -9.22
CA CYS A 150 6.93 7.54 -8.42
C CYS A 150 8.23 7.32 -9.22
N GLY A 151 8.73 8.37 -9.87
CA GLY A 151 9.79 8.23 -10.86
C GLY A 151 9.34 7.31 -12.00
N ASN A 152 10.15 6.28 -12.30
CA ASN A 152 9.86 5.31 -13.36
C ASN A 152 8.92 4.16 -12.91
N TYR A 153 8.57 4.13 -11.63
CA TYR A 153 7.68 3.12 -11.09
C TYR A 153 6.24 3.60 -11.11
N TYR A 154 5.33 2.73 -11.53
CA TYR A 154 3.90 2.94 -11.39
C TYR A 154 3.21 1.68 -10.87
N ASN A 155 2.15 1.88 -10.11
CA ASN A 155 1.26 0.80 -9.69
C ASN A 155 -0.10 1.37 -9.25
N TYR A 156 -1.08 0.49 -9.19
CA TYR A 156 -2.36 0.76 -8.56
C TYR A 156 -2.27 0.55 -7.05
N CYS A 157 -2.89 1.43 -6.30
CA CYS A 157 -3.12 1.24 -4.87
C CYS A 157 -4.55 1.67 -4.52
N TYR A 158 -5.29 0.79 -3.88
CA TYR A 158 -6.62 1.13 -3.40
C TYR A 158 -6.56 2.13 -2.25
N GLY A 159 -7.10 3.34 -2.49
CA GLY A 159 -7.12 4.44 -1.54
C GLY A 159 -5.98 5.44 -1.72
N THR A 160 -5.91 6.39 -0.82
CA THR A 160 -4.97 7.52 -0.88
C THR A 160 -3.58 7.10 -0.41
N LEU A 161 -2.55 7.51 -1.16
CA LEU A 161 -1.14 7.50 -0.77
C LEU A 161 -0.71 8.91 -0.35
N ALA A 162 0.37 9.00 0.42
CA ALA A 162 1.06 10.27 0.62
C ALA A 162 1.62 10.81 -0.71
N ASN A 163 1.90 12.11 -0.77
CA ASN A 163 2.37 12.75 -1.99
C ASN A 163 3.89 12.65 -2.22
N ARG A 164 4.64 12.07 -1.28
CA ARG A 164 6.10 11.90 -1.37
C ARG A 164 6.60 10.72 -0.53
N THR A 165 7.75 10.16 -0.91
CA THR A 165 8.32 8.99 -0.23
C THR A 165 8.95 9.32 1.12
N GLY A 166 9.52 10.52 1.28
CA GLY A 166 10.20 10.94 2.50
C GLY A 166 9.30 11.15 3.72
N ILE A 167 7.98 10.99 3.56
CA ILE A 167 7.01 11.00 4.67
C ILE A 167 7.20 9.78 5.58
N ILE A 168 7.72 8.67 5.06
CA ILE A 168 7.99 7.46 5.82
C ILE A 168 9.24 7.65 6.66
N LYS A 169 9.08 7.61 7.98
CA LYS A 169 10.19 7.80 8.94
C LYS A 169 10.62 6.50 9.62
N ILE A 170 9.66 5.60 9.86
CA ILE A 170 9.88 4.40 10.64
C ILE A 170 9.25 3.20 9.93
N PHE A 171 10.07 2.24 9.59
CA PHE A 171 9.64 0.93 9.09
C PHE A 171 10.68 -0.12 9.47
N ASP A 172 10.29 -1.36 9.41
CA ASP A 172 11.19 -2.50 9.53
C ASP A 172 10.71 -3.64 8.65
N ILE A 173 11.62 -4.53 8.25
CA ILE A 173 11.28 -5.76 7.55
C ILE A 173 11.95 -6.90 8.28
N ILE A 174 11.19 -7.94 8.59
CA ILE A 174 11.69 -9.16 9.21
C ILE A 174 11.25 -10.37 8.39
N LYS A 175 12.12 -11.37 8.30
CA LYS A 175 11.76 -12.65 7.70
C LYS A 175 10.67 -13.31 8.56
N TYR A 176 9.66 -13.90 7.91
CA TYR A 176 8.58 -14.58 8.58
C TYR A 176 8.04 -15.72 7.70
N GLY A 177 8.16 -16.97 8.18
CA GLY A 177 7.79 -18.14 7.38
C GLY A 177 8.51 -18.17 6.03
N ASP A 178 7.77 -18.43 4.96
CA ASP A 178 8.25 -18.43 3.58
C ASP A 178 8.32 -17.03 2.95
N GLY A 179 7.84 -16.01 3.67
CA GLY A 179 7.79 -14.62 3.25
C GLY A 179 8.50 -13.68 4.21
N PHE A 180 7.95 -12.49 4.35
CA PHE A 180 8.43 -11.46 5.27
C PHE A 180 7.31 -10.56 5.75
N LEU A 181 7.55 -9.86 6.85
CA LEU A 181 6.68 -8.83 7.39
C LEU A 181 7.28 -7.45 7.12
N ILE A 182 6.52 -6.55 6.51
CA ILE A 182 6.81 -5.12 6.55
C ILE A 182 6.09 -4.50 7.72
N ARG A 183 6.86 -3.97 8.68
CA ARG A 183 6.38 -3.45 9.95
C ARG A 183 6.32 -1.93 9.92
N TYR A 184 5.38 -1.37 10.67
CA TYR A 184 5.14 0.06 10.76
C TYR A 184 4.67 0.47 12.16
N PRO A 185 4.81 1.76 12.55
CA PRO A 185 4.37 2.23 13.86
C PRO A 185 2.84 2.18 14.02
N SER A 186 2.37 2.39 15.23
CA SER A 186 0.93 2.53 15.49
C SER A 186 0.50 4.00 15.45
N SER A 187 -0.77 4.27 15.16
CA SER A 187 -1.31 5.64 15.26
C SER A 187 -1.25 6.20 16.68
N LYS A 188 -1.23 5.36 17.72
CA LYS A 188 -1.10 5.79 19.13
C LYS A 188 0.31 6.26 19.46
N ASN A 189 1.32 5.67 18.84
CA ASN A 189 2.73 6.04 18.97
C ASN A 189 3.43 5.97 17.61
N PRO A 190 3.29 7.00 16.77
CA PRO A 190 3.80 6.98 15.40
C PRO A 190 5.31 7.20 15.31
N THR A 191 5.99 7.47 16.43
CA THR A 191 7.43 7.73 16.49
C THR A 191 8.25 6.52 16.94
N GLU A 192 7.60 5.41 17.27
CA GLU A 192 8.29 4.21 17.75
C GLU A 192 7.76 2.96 17.06
N MET A 193 8.67 2.04 16.76
CA MET A 193 8.31 0.72 16.28
C MET A 193 7.80 -0.13 17.45
N PRO A 194 6.54 -0.62 17.42
CA PRO A 194 6.03 -1.49 18.47
C PRO A 194 6.82 -2.80 18.53
N GLU A 195 6.93 -3.41 19.71
CA GLU A 195 7.45 -4.77 19.82
C GLU A 195 6.64 -5.72 18.94
N PHE A 196 7.33 -6.64 18.31
CA PHE A 196 6.66 -7.68 17.52
C PHE A 196 6.26 -8.83 18.44
N HIS A 197 4.97 -8.95 18.69
CA HIS A 197 4.40 -10.10 19.37
C HIS A 197 3.84 -11.07 18.34
N GLU A 198 4.51 -12.19 18.16
CA GLU A 198 4.04 -13.22 17.25
C GLU A 198 2.68 -13.75 17.72
N THR A 199 1.64 -13.52 16.94
CA THR A 199 0.31 -14.08 17.16
C THR A 199 0.23 -15.46 16.51
N LYS A 200 0.94 -16.46 17.08
CA LYS A 200 1.06 -17.83 16.53
C LYS A 200 -0.27 -18.46 16.15
N LYS A 201 -1.30 -18.26 16.99
CA LYS A 201 -2.65 -18.80 16.69
C LYS A 201 -3.28 -18.17 15.44
N LEU A 202 -3.11 -16.87 15.24
CA LEU A 202 -3.65 -16.17 14.07
C LEU A 202 -2.87 -16.57 12.82
N ALA A 203 -1.54 -16.58 12.89
CA ALA A 203 -0.69 -17.02 11.79
C ALA A 203 -1.03 -18.45 11.36
N TRP A 204 -1.12 -19.37 12.31
CA TRP A 204 -1.53 -20.75 12.04
C TRP A 204 -2.94 -20.85 11.42
N ALA A 205 -3.91 -20.09 11.93
CA ALA A 205 -5.26 -20.10 11.38
C ALA A 205 -5.32 -19.61 9.94
N LEU A 206 -4.51 -18.60 9.59
CA LEU A 206 -4.40 -18.07 8.21
C LEU A 206 -3.71 -19.09 7.29
N GLU A 207 -2.63 -19.72 7.72
CA GLU A 207 -1.97 -20.78 6.97
C GLU A 207 -2.89 -21.99 6.72
N GLU A 208 -3.62 -22.43 7.74
CA GLU A 208 -4.60 -23.51 7.58
C GLU A 208 -5.75 -23.13 6.64
N PHE A 209 -6.21 -21.89 6.70
CA PHE A 209 -7.21 -21.36 5.79
C PHE A 209 -6.71 -21.39 4.33
N GLU A 210 -5.48 -20.96 4.07
CA GLU A 210 -4.86 -21.05 2.74
C GLU A 210 -4.73 -22.49 2.25
N LYS A 211 -4.29 -23.41 3.12
CA LYS A 211 -4.20 -24.85 2.79
C LYS A 211 -5.56 -25.43 2.43
N ILE A 212 -6.60 -25.16 3.22
CA ILE A 212 -7.94 -25.62 2.95
C ILE A 212 -8.44 -25.09 1.62
N HIS A 213 -8.24 -23.80 1.34
CA HIS A 213 -8.63 -23.18 0.07
C HIS A 213 -7.90 -23.77 -1.15
N SER A 214 -6.61 -24.08 -0.99
CA SER A 214 -5.82 -24.70 -2.06
C SER A 214 -6.26 -26.15 -2.34
N VAL A 215 -6.55 -26.91 -1.30
CA VAL A 215 -7.02 -28.30 -1.41
C VAL A 215 -8.42 -28.39 -2.01
N LEU A 216 -9.32 -27.49 -1.63
CA LEU A 216 -10.70 -27.45 -2.13
C LEU A 216 -10.82 -26.74 -3.50
N ASP A 217 -9.75 -26.14 -4.01
CA ASP A 217 -9.76 -25.25 -5.21
C ASP A 217 -10.84 -24.16 -5.14
N VAL A 218 -11.13 -23.65 -3.92
CA VAL A 218 -12.20 -22.69 -3.64
C VAL A 218 -11.62 -21.29 -3.41
N LEU A 219 -10.88 -20.79 -4.40
CA LEU A 219 -10.22 -19.47 -4.34
C LEU A 219 -11.15 -18.28 -4.62
N THR A 220 -12.42 -18.53 -4.92
CA THR A 220 -13.39 -17.47 -5.23
C THR A 220 -14.75 -17.75 -4.61
N VAL A 221 -15.54 -16.71 -4.32
CA VAL A 221 -16.92 -16.84 -3.82
C VAL A 221 -17.78 -17.67 -4.78
N TYR A 222 -17.53 -17.58 -6.10
CA TYR A 222 -18.22 -18.38 -7.11
C TYR A 222 -17.93 -19.88 -6.93
N LYS A 223 -16.65 -20.26 -6.76
CA LYS A 223 -16.24 -21.65 -6.54
C LYS A 223 -16.76 -22.16 -5.19
N LEU A 224 -16.76 -21.32 -4.15
CA LEU A 224 -17.33 -21.63 -2.85
C LEU A 224 -18.82 -21.95 -2.97
N ASN A 225 -19.60 -21.09 -3.61
CA ASN A 225 -21.03 -21.34 -3.80
C ASN A 225 -21.29 -22.64 -4.56
N LYS A 226 -20.52 -22.90 -5.62
CA LYS A 226 -20.64 -24.13 -6.41
C LYS A 226 -20.22 -25.39 -5.66
N ALA A 227 -19.38 -25.29 -4.65
CA ALA A 227 -18.97 -26.43 -3.80
C ALA A 227 -19.97 -26.74 -2.70
N ILE A 228 -20.90 -25.83 -2.39
CA ILE A 228 -21.94 -25.95 -1.37
C ILE A 228 -23.26 -26.45 -1.99
N GLU A 229 -23.48 -26.29 -3.28
CA GLU A 229 -24.59 -26.83 -4.07
C GLU A 229 -24.41 -28.34 -4.32
#